data_ceaf32882d6cd71665e751abe5bbeb82
#
_entry.id   ceaf32882d6cd71665e751abe5bbeb82
#
_cell.length_a   1.000
_cell.length_b   1.000
_cell.length_c   1.000
_cell.angle_alpha   90.00
_cell.angle_beta   90.00
_cell.angle_gamma   90.00
#
_symmetry.space_group_name_H-M   'P 1'
#
loop_
_entity.id
_entity.type
_entity.pdbx_description
1 polymer ?
#
loop_
_entity_poly.entity_id
_entity_poly.type
_entity_poly.pdbx_seq_one_letter_code
_entity_poly.pdbx_strand_id
1 'polypeptide(L)'
;GEQIPENIAKNIVLYRAEMGLKNGRKGAASDYLIKALNIRNLIENNYTEVLSPEVRAVIKGYTTGLNYWQSVNNNNEYKSIFPITEYDVVSGFVIQNLFFSGVVTEIERLQNYENNNKNVTARNKSDLYQAHQKILGSNALAMNFKKTDDGSTRLVINSHQPLDGPVAWYEAHISSDE
;
A
#
# COMPACT_ATOMS: atom_id res chain seq x y z
N GLY A 1 2.45 -8.74 -15.85
CA GLY A 1 1.04 -8.84 -15.56
C GLY A 1 0.60 -9.98 -14.66
N GLU A 2 1.20 -11.16 -14.72
CA GLU A 2 0.67 -12.35 -14.02
C GLU A 2 0.91 -12.37 -12.51
N GLN A 3 1.89 -11.64 -12.00
CA GLN A 3 2.19 -11.57 -10.56
C GLN A 3 1.45 -10.43 -9.82
N ILE A 4 0.89 -9.48 -10.55
CA ILE A 4 0.25 -8.29 -10.00
C ILE A 4 -1.10 -8.59 -9.32
N PRO A 5 -1.99 -9.47 -9.85
CA PRO A 5 -3.37 -9.55 -9.36
C PRO A 5 -3.49 -10.00 -7.92
N GLU A 6 -2.66 -10.94 -7.49
CA GLU A 6 -2.75 -11.47 -6.12
C GLU A 6 -2.38 -10.43 -5.07
N ASN A 7 -1.26 -9.74 -5.24
CA ASN A 7 -0.83 -8.70 -4.30
C ASN A 7 -1.75 -7.49 -4.33
N ILE A 8 -2.19 -7.07 -5.52
CA ILE A 8 -3.18 -5.99 -5.66
C ILE A 8 -4.48 -6.38 -4.98
N ALA A 9 -5.01 -7.57 -5.24
CA ALA A 9 -6.26 -8.03 -4.66
C ALA A 9 -6.21 -8.09 -3.12
N LYS A 10 -5.13 -8.61 -2.55
CA LYS A 10 -4.91 -8.60 -1.09
C LYS A 10 -4.91 -7.18 -0.52
N ASN A 11 -4.25 -6.26 -1.21
CA ASN A 11 -4.18 -4.86 -0.79
C ASN A 11 -5.53 -4.15 -0.92
N ILE A 12 -6.29 -4.40 -1.99
CA ILE A 12 -7.63 -3.82 -2.18
C ILE A 12 -8.58 -4.24 -1.06
N VAL A 13 -8.53 -5.50 -0.62
CA VAL A 13 -9.32 -5.97 0.54
C VAL A 13 -9.02 -5.13 1.80
N LEU A 14 -7.73 -4.84 2.03
CA LEU A 14 -7.31 -3.96 3.12
C LEU A 14 -7.86 -2.53 2.94
N TYR A 15 -7.71 -1.96 1.73
CA TYR A 15 -8.09 -0.58 1.45
C TYR A 15 -9.61 -0.35 1.55
N ARG A 16 -10.42 -1.39 1.28
CA ARG A 16 -11.87 -1.37 1.45
C ARG A 16 -12.33 -1.68 2.88
N ALA A 17 -11.39 -1.99 3.79
CA ALA A 17 -11.70 -2.44 5.15
C ALA A 17 -12.58 -3.72 5.15
N GLU A 18 -12.18 -4.72 4.36
CA GLU A 18 -12.86 -6.00 4.18
C GLU A 18 -12.00 -7.19 4.65
N MET A 19 -10.89 -6.92 5.35
CA MET A 19 -10.00 -7.97 5.88
C MET A 19 -10.70 -8.90 6.86
N GLY A 20 -11.69 -8.40 7.60
CA GLY A 20 -12.50 -9.18 8.52
C GLY A 20 -13.33 -10.25 7.81
N LEU A 21 -13.80 -9.99 6.60
CA LEU A 21 -14.52 -10.97 5.79
C LEU A 21 -13.61 -12.14 5.37
N LYS A 22 -12.34 -11.87 5.13
CA LYS A 22 -11.36 -12.87 4.68
C LYS A 22 -10.66 -13.57 5.86
N ASN A 23 -10.25 -12.82 6.88
CA ASN A 23 -9.39 -13.28 7.98
C ASN A 23 -10.10 -13.32 9.35
N GLY A 24 -11.42 -13.10 9.38
CA GLY A 24 -12.21 -13.09 10.62
C GLY A 24 -11.72 -12.02 11.61
N ARG A 25 -11.71 -12.35 12.90
CA ARG A 25 -11.36 -11.40 13.97
C ARG A 25 -9.98 -10.75 13.81
N LYS A 26 -9.03 -11.43 13.20
CA LYS A 26 -7.68 -10.87 12.96
C LYS A 26 -7.71 -9.70 11.97
N GLY A 27 -8.53 -9.82 10.92
CA GLY A 27 -8.70 -8.75 9.94
C GLY A 27 -9.55 -7.59 10.44
N ALA A 28 -10.48 -7.83 11.37
CA ALA A 28 -11.41 -6.82 11.85
C ALA A 28 -10.72 -5.62 12.53
N ALA A 29 -9.57 -5.81 13.16
CA ALA A 29 -8.81 -4.72 13.76
C ALA A 29 -8.28 -3.74 12.70
N SER A 30 -7.78 -4.27 11.57
CA SER A 30 -7.34 -3.47 10.43
C SER A 30 -8.52 -2.71 9.80
N ASP A 31 -9.66 -3.39 9.63
CA ASP A 31 -10.86 -2.78 9.08
C ASP A 31 -11.36 -1.62 9.96
N TYR A 32 -11.34 -1.82 11.27
CA TYR A 32 -11.70 -0.76 12.21
C TYR A 32 -10.82 0.47 12.05
N LEU A 33 -9.50 0.28 11.94
CA LEU A 33 -8.55 1.38 11.76
C LEU A 33 -8.82 2.14 10.45
N ILE A 34 -8.95 1.43 9.33
CA ILE A 34 -9.22 2.05 8.02
C ILE A 34 -10.53 2.82 8.03
N LYS A 35 -11.59 2.28 8.66
CA LYS A 35 -12.88 2.96 8.81
C LYS A 35 -12.80 4.15 9.76
N ALA A 36 -12.08 4.05 10.87
CA ALA A 36 -11.90 5.14 11.82
C ALA A 36 -11.17 6.34 11.21
N LEU A 37 -10.20 6.09 10.34
CA LEU A 37 -9.50 7.12 9.57
C LEU A 37 -10.36 7.73 8.44
N ASN A 38 -11.49 7.12 8.14
CA ASN A 38 -12.48 7.58 7.15
C ASN A 38 -11.87 7.90 5.76
N ILE A 39 -10.85 7.15 5.38
CA ILE A 39 -10.03 7.41 4.17
C ILE A 39 -10.88 7.41 2.91
N ARG A 40 -11.80 6.45 2.78
CA ARG A 40 -12.66 6.34 1.59
C ARG A 40 -13.49 7.59 1.35
N ASN A 41 -14.17 8.06 2.37
CA ASN A 41 -15.01 9.26 2.30
C ASN A 41 -14.17 10.52 2.03
N LEU A 42 -12.97 10.61 2.63
CA LEU A 42 -12.04 11.71 2.35
C LEU A 42 -11.66 11.75 0.86
N ILE A 43 -11.37 10.61 0.26
CA ILE A 43 -10.99 10.50 -1.15
C ILE A 43 -12.19 10.86 -2.04
N GLU A 44 -13.35 10.27 -1.81
CA GLU A 44 -14.55 10.50 -2.63
C GLU A 44 -14.95 11.98 -2.68
N ASN A 45 -14.84 12.68 -1.54
CA ASN A 45 -15.19 14.09 -1.46
C ASN A 45 -14.16 15.03 -2.09
N ASN A 46 -12.90 14.62 -2.22
CA ASN A 46 -11.82 15.50 -2.66
C ASN A 46 -11.16 15.07 -3.98
N TYR A 47 -11.58 13.95 -4.57
CA TYR A 47 -10.92 13.32 -5.71
C TYR A 47 -10.72 14.25 -6.90
N THR A 48 -11.75 15.02 -7.27
CA THR A 48 -11.71 15.92 -8.42
C THR A 48 -11.06 17.27 -8.12
N GLU A 49 -11.05 17.67 -6.86
CA GLU A 49 -10.48 18.94 -6.43
C GLU A 49 -8.96 18.84 -6.21
N VAL A 50 -8.51 17.74 -5.61
CA VAL A 50 -7.10 17.56 -5.21
C VAL A 50 -6.26 16.98 -6.36
N LEU A 51 -6.83 16.06 -7.16
CA LEU A 51 -6.08 15.39 -8.22
C LEU A 51 -6.24 16.10 -9.57
N SER A 52 -5.12 16.39 -10.23
CA SER A 52 -5.15 16.98 -11.57
C SER A 52 -5.81 16.03 -12.60
N PRO A 53 -6.34 16.56 -13.71
CA PRO A 53 -6.93 15.74 -14.76
C PRO A 53 -5.99 14.68 -15.31
N GLU A 54 -4.68 14.99 -15.42
CA GLU A 54 -3.64 14.09 -15.92
C GLU A 54 -3.44 12.92 -14.97
N VAL A 55 -3.32 13.19 -13.66
CA VAL A 55 -3.20 12.15 -12.64
C VAL A 55 -4.43 11.24 -12.61
N ARG A 56 -5.63 11.83 -12.71
CA ARG A 56 -6.87 11.04 -12.80
C ARG A 56 -6.92 10.17 -14.05
N ALA A 57 -6.42 10.66 -15.18
CA ALA A 57 -6.34 9.88 -16.41
C ALA A 57 -5.41 8.67 -16.27
N VAL A 58 -4.26 8.82 -15.62
CA VAL A 58 -3.34 7.72 -15.32
C VAL A 58 -4.00 6.68 -14.41
N ILE A 59 -4.63 7.12 -13.31
CA ILE A 59 -5.33 6.23 -12.37
C ILE A 59 -6.45 5.47 -13.10
N LYS A 60 -7.22 6.16 -13.94
CA LYS A 60 -8.28 5.54 -14.74
C LYS A 60 -7.72 4.50 -15.73
N GLY A 61 -6.63 4.81 -16.41
CA GLY A 61 -5.96 3.88 -17.31
C GLY A 61 -5.50 2.62 -16.57
N TYR A 62 -4.89 2.79 -15.39
CA TYR A 62 -4.46 1.70 -14.53
C TYR A 62 -5.62 0.81 -14.08
N THR A 63 -6.70 1.38 -13.56
CA THR A 63 -7.89 0.62 -13.13
C THR A 63 -8.59 -0.07 -14.30
N THR A 64 -8.63 0.56 -15.47
CA THR A 64 -9.17 -0.04 -16.69
C THR A 64 -8.36 -1.29 -17.08
N GLY A 65 -7.03 -1.20 -17.04
CA GLY A 65 -6.14 -2.34 -17.32
C GLY A 65 -6.34 -3.50 -16.36
N LEU A 66 -6.46 -3.23 -15.06
CA LEU A 66 -6.73 -4.25 -14.04
C LEU A 66 -8.08 -4.95 -14.27
N ASN A 67 -9.13 -4.16 -14.53
CA ASN A 67 -10.47 -4.71 -14.77
C ASN A 67 -10.54 -5.48 -16.09
N TYR A 68 -9.81 -5.04 -17.12
CA TYR A 68 -9.65 -5.79 -18.36
C TYR A 68 -8.96 -7.13 -18.11
N TRP A 69 -7.86 -7.16 -17.35
CA TRP A 69 -7.19 -8.40 -16.99
C TRP A 69 -8.17 -9.38 -16.34
N GLN A 70 -8.99 -8.94 -15.38
CA GLN A 70 -9.99 -9.77 -14.75
C GLN A 70 -11.04 -10.30 -15.75
N SER A 71 -11.44 -9.50 -16.73
CA SER A 71 -12.45 -9.91 -17.72
C SER A 71 -11.98 -11.07 -18.61
N VAL A 72 -10.68 -11.16 -18.88
CA VAL A 72 -10.09 -12.24 -19.68
C VAL A 72 -9.57 -13.41 -18.84
N ASN A 73 -9.41 -13.21 -17.51
CA ASN A 73 -8.95 -14.23 -16.56
C ASN A 73 -10.05 -14.55 -15.52
N ASN A 74 -11.21 -14.98 -15.98
CA ASN A 74 -12.41 -15.12 -15.15
C ASN A 74 -12.36 -16.19 -14.05
N ASN A 75 -11.42 -17.13 -14.12
CA ASN A 75 -11.38 -18.27 -13.21
C ASN A 75 -10.26 -18.12 -12.18
N ASN A 76 -10.39 -17.11 -11.29
CA ASN A 76 -9.45 -16.90 -10.20
C ASN A 76 -10.18 -16.59 -8.89
N GLU A 77 -9.48 -16.77 -7.76
CA GLU A 77 -10.02 -16.58 -6.42
C GLU A 77 -10.32 -15.12 -6.07
N TYR A 78 -9.79 -14.15 -6.83
CA TYR A 78 -9.94 -12.71 -6.60
C TYR A 78 -11.11 -12.09 -7.32
N LYS A 79 -11.90 -12.87 -8.06
CA LYS A 79 -13.03 -12.38 -8.86
C LYS A 79 -13.99 -11.47 -8.06
N SER A 80 -14.22 -11.78 -6.80
CA SER A 80 -15.15 -11.04 -5.95
C SER A 80 -14.67 -9.62 -5.60
N ILE A 81 -13.38 -9.31 -5.80
CA ILE A 81 -12.80 -8.00 -5.49
C ILE A 81 -13.01 -7.02 -6.65
N PHE A 82 -13.22 -7.53 -7.85
CA PHE A 82 -13.47 -6.71 -9.03
C PHE A 82 -14.95 -6.30 -9.18
N PRO A 83 -15.22 -5.14 -9.77
CA PRO A 83 -14.27 -4.22 -10.36
C PRO A 83 -13.48 -3.42 -9.30
N ILE A 84 -12.21 -3.14 -9.61
CA ILE A 84 -11.38 -2.19 -8.87
C ILE A 84 -11.73 -0.78 -9.36
N THR A 85 -11.84 0.15 -8.43
CA THR A 85 -12.18 1.55 -8.70
C THR A 85 -10.97 2.46 -8.58
N GLU A 86 -11.05 3.65 -9.17
CA GLU A 86 -10.03 4.69 -9.03
C GLU A 86 -9.80 5.07 -7.55
N TYR A 87 -10.86 5.08 -6.76
CA TYR A 87 -10.77 5.35 -5.32
C TYR A 87 -10.00 4.27 -4.54
N ASP A 88 -10.07 3.01 -4.97
CA ASP A 88 -9.29 1.93 -4.34
C ASP A 88 -7.79 2.16 -4.55
N VAL A 89 -7.40 2.58 -5.75
CA VAL A 89 -6.01 2.90 -6.08
C VAL A 89 -5.51 4.07 -5.23
N VAL A 90 -6.29 5.15 -5.16
CA VAL A 90 -5.93 6.33 -4.34
C VAL A 90 -5.88 5.98 -2.85
N SER A 91 -6.79 5.11 -2.37
CA SER A 91 -6.75 4.63 -0.99
C SER A 91 -5.43 3.94 -0.66
N GLY A 92 -4.87 3.19 -1.60
CA GLY A 92 -3.55 2.56 -1.45
C GLY A 92 -2.46 3.58 -1.21
N PHE A 93 -2.39 4.64 -2.01
CA PHE A 93 -1.40 5.71 -1.84
C PHE A 93 -1.58 6.45 -0.50
N VAL A 94 -2.79 6.76 -0.10
CA VAL A 94 -3.08 7.42 1.18
C VAL A 94 -2.64 6.55 2.35
N ILE A 95 -3.02 5.28 2.35
CA ILE A 95 -2.69 4.32 3.42
C ILE A 95 -1.18 4.12 3.49
N GLN A 96 -0.50 3.96 2.35
CA GLN A 96 0.95 3.82 2.29
C GLN A 96 1.65 5.04 2.91
N ASN A 97 1.21 6.26 2.58
CA ASN A 97 1.76 7.47 3.18
C ASN A 97 1.51 7.56 4.69
N LEU A 98 0.36 7.10 5.17
CA LEU A 98 0.09 7.02 6.61
C LEU A 98 1.04 6.06 7.33
N PHE A 99 1.41 4.94 6.72
CA PHE A 99 2.45 4.06 7.25
C PHE A 99 3.79 4.76 7.39
N PHE A 100 4.22 5.50 6.36
CA PHE A 100 5.49 6.22 6.39
C PHE A 100 5.49 7.46 7.30
N SER A 101 4.33 8.04 7.59
CA SER A 101 4.21 9.23 8.44
C SER A 101 4.37 8.97 9.94
N GLY A 102 4.42 7.70 10.37
CA GLY A 102 4.48 7.33 11.78
C GLY A 102 3.13 7.37 12.53
N VAL A 103 2.03 7.72 11.86
CA VAL A 103 0.68 7.75 12.48
C VAL A 103 0.31 6.42 13.15
N VAL A 104 0.69 5.31 12.54
CA VAL A 104 0.44 3.97 13.11
C VAL A 104 1.13 3.81 14.46
N THR A 105 2.36 4.30 14.61
CA THR A 105 3.11 4.26 15.88
C THR A 105 2.41 5.09 16.97
N GLU A 106 1.86 6.25 16.61
CA GLU A 106 1.14 7.09 17.58
C GLU A 106 -0.19 6.44 18.02
N ILE A 107 -0.92 5.82 17.09
CA ILE A 107 -2.13 5.05 17.43
C ILE A 107 -1.79 3.92 18.40
N GLU A 108 -0.69 3.22 18.19
CA GLU A 108 -0.24 2.15 19.08
C GLU A 108 0.16 2.66 20.47
N ARG A 109 0.82 3.82 20.54
CA ARG A 109 1.12 4.46 21.82
C ARG A 109 -0.15 4.75 22.62
N LEU A 110 -1.18 5.27 21.96
CA LEU A 110 -2.48 5.52 22.57
C LEU A 110 -3.15 4.24 23.06
N GLN A 111 -3.16 3.19 22.25
CA GLN A 111 -3.72 1.89 22.63
C GLN A 111 -2.95 1.26 23.81
N ASN A 112 -1.63 1.35 23.81
CA ASN A 112 -0.81 0.82 24.91
C ASN A 112 -0.97 1.62 26.20
N TYR A 113 -1.19 2.94 26.10
CA TYR A 113 -1.48 3.77 27.27
C TYR A 113 -2.78 3.35 27.96
N GLU A 114 -3.85 3.10 27.21
CA GLU A 114 -5.10 2.60 27.77
C GLU A 114 -4.97 1.18 28.35
N ASN A 115 -4.23 0.29 27.69
CA ASN A 115 -4.04 -1.09 28.12
C ASN A 115 -3.21 -1.20 29.41
N ASN A 116 -2.17 -0.38 29.58
CA ASN A 116 -1.38 -0.33 30.79
C ASN A 116 -2.20 0.11 32.02
N ASN A 117 -3.23 0.92 31.80
CA ASN A 117 -4.14 1.36 32.86
C ASN A 117 -5.27 0.36 33.18
N LYS A 118 -5.52 -0.66 32.33
CA LYS A 118 -6.65 -1.58 32.46
C LYS A 118 -6.28 -3.05 32.64
N ASN A 119 -5.00 -3.42 32.82
CA ASN A 119 -4.55 -4.82 32.90
C ASN A 119 -5.10 -5.73 31.77
N VAL A 120 -5.34 -5.17 30.59
CA VAL A 120 -5.83 -5.94 29.44
C VAL A 120 -4.64 -6.47 28.66
N THR A 121 -4.45 -7.78 28.70
CA THR A 121 -3.48 -8.48 27.84
C THR A 121 -3.75 -8.12 26.38
N ALA A 122 -2.86 -7.36 25.78
CA ALA A 122 -2.90 -6.99 24.36
C ALA A 122 -2.76 -8.27 23.50
N ARG A 123 -3.88 -8.93 23.25
CA ARG A 123 -3.97 -10.01 22.27
C ARG A 123 -4.35 -9.39 20.93
N ASN A 124 -3.47 -9.49 19.99
CA ASN A 124 -3.56 -9.18 18.56
C ASN A 124 -2.97 -7.82 18.16
N LYS A 125 -1.67 -7.82 17.93
CA LYS A 125 -1.04 -6.84 17.05
C LYS A 125 -1.70 -6.96 15.68
N SER A 126 -2.16 -5.85 15.10
CA SER A 126 -2.77 -5.88 13.78
C SER A 126 -1.74 -6.28 12.71
N ASP A 127 -2.18 -6.85 11.61
CA ASP A 127 -1.31 -7.17 10.47
C ASP A 127 -0.63 -5.89 9.93
N LEU A 128 -1.29 -4.74 10.07
CA LEU A 128 -0.75 -3.41 9.78
C LEU A 128 0.49 -3.09 10.64
N TYR A 129 0.46 -3.40 11.93
CA TYR A 129 1.60 -3.22 12.83
C TYR A 129 2.81 -4.05 12.40
N GLN A 130 2.58 -5.31 12.02
CA GLN A 130 3.67 -6.19 11.60
C GLN A 130 4.31 -5.71 10.29
N ALA A 131 3.52 -5.15 9.37
CA ALA A 131 4.03 -4.56 8.14
C ALA A 131 4.89 -3.32 8.43
N HIS A 132 4.48 -2.46 9.37
CA HIS A 132 5.22 -1.25 9.74
C HIS A 132 6.59 -1.57 10.39
N GLN A 133 6.67 -2.57 11.26
CA GLN A 133 7.94 -2.94 11.92
C GLN A 133 9.02 -3.47 10.97
N LYS A 134 8.66 -3.88 9.76
CA LYS A 134 9.59 -4.39 8.74
C LYS A 134 10.20 -3.31 7.85
N ILE A 135 9.69 -2.08 7.93
CA ILE A 135 10.16 -0.96 7.10
C ILE A 135 11.23 -0.20 7.87
N LEU A 136 12.48 -0.59 7.72
CA LEU A 136 13.60 0.06 8.41
C LEU A 136 14.69 0.44 7.43
N GLY A 137 14.70 1.72 7.06
CA GLY A 137 15.84 2.35 6.45
C GLY A 137 15.93 2.28 4.92
N SER A 138 16.99 2.90 4.43
CA SER A 138 17.42 2.87 3.02
C SER A 138 18.91 3.16 3.00
N ASN A 139 19.63 2.61 2.02
CA ASN A 139 21.03 2.88 1.81
C ASN A 139 21.26 3.53 0.46
N ALA A 140 22.20 4.45 0.39
CA ALA A 140 22.70 4.97 -0.87
C ALA A 140 24.24 5.03 -0.84
N LEU A 141 24.85 4.65 -1.95
CA LEU A 141 26.29 4.73 -2.18
C LEU A 141 26.54 5.51 -3.46
N ALA A 142 27.27 6.61 -3.35
CA ALA A 142 27.72 7.39 -4.50
C ALA A 142 29.23 7.26 -4.69
N MET A 143 29.66 6.95 -5.90
CA MET A 143 31.06 6.91 -6.28
C MET A 143 31.35 7.98 -7.32
N ASN A 144 32.33 8.83 -7.04
CA ASN A 144 32.79 9.84 -7.96
C ASN A 144 33.61 9.19 -9.11
N PHE A 145 33.55 9.79 -10.29
CA PHE A 145 34.27 9.34 -11.48
C PHE A 145 35.77 9.09 -11.29
N LYS A 146 36.43 9.79 -10.33
CA LYS A 146 37.84 9.58 -9.98
C LYS A 146 38.13 8.27 -9.26
N LYS A 147 37.10 7.54 -8.85
CA LYS A 147 37.17 6.29 -8.08
C LYS A 147 36.67 5.08 -8.88
N THR A 148 36.38 5.27 -10.16
CA THR A 148 35.93 4.22 -11.07
C THR A 148 36.94 4.06 -12.20
N ASP A 149 37.15 2.85 -12.65
CA ASP A 149 38.16 2.54 -13.70
C ASP A 149 37.74 3.10 -15.07
N ASP A 150 36.44 3.24 -15.30
CA ASP A 150 35.86 3.74 -16.55
C ASP A 150 35.53 5.26 -16.52
N GLY A 151 35.89 5.97 -15.45
CA GLY A 151 35.62 7.39 -15.31
C GLY A 151 34.13 7.76 -15.17
N SER A 152 33.25 6.83 -14.84
CA SER A 152 31.85 7.09 -14.66
C SER A 152 31.52 7.46 -13.21
N THR A 153 30.53 8.34 -13.01
CA THR A 153 29.91 8.53 -11.69
C THR A 153 28.81 7.49 -11.49
N ARG A 154 28.82 6.79 -10.35
CA ARG A 154 27.86 5.74 -10.04
C ARG A 154 27.07 6.05 -8.78
N LEU A 155 25.79 5.77 -8.84
CA LEU A 155 24.87 5.85 -7.69
C LEU A 155 24.15 4.52 -7.54
N VAL A 156 24.29 3.92 -6.37
CA VAL A 156 23.53 2.73 -5.98
C VAL A 156 22.57 3.15 -4.85
N ILE A 157 21.30 2.85 -5.02
CA ILE A 157 20.27 3.14 -4.04
C ILE A 157 19.56 1.84 -3.71
N ASN A 158 19.39 1.56 -2.43
CA ASN A 158 18.63 0.42 -1.94
C ASN A 158 17.61 0.90 -0.90
N SER A 159 16.34 0.86 -1.26
CA SER A 159 15.25 1.07 -0.32
C SER A 159 14.90 -0.27 0.34
N HIS A 160 14.98 -0.33 1.67
CA HIS A 160 14.63 -1.53 2.43
C HIS A 160 13.10 -1.70 2.46
N GLN A 161 12.55 -2.12 1.35
CA GLN A 161 11.12 -2.41 1.22
C GLN A 161 10.84 -3.89 1.49
N PRO A 162 9.70 -4.20 2.14
CA PRO A 162 9.29 -5.58 2.29
C PRO A 162 8.98 -6.20 0.92
N LEU A 163 9.27 -7.50 0.79
CA LEU A 163 8.97 -8.26 -0.43
C LEU A 163 7.48 -8.66 -0.54
N ASP A 164 6.71 -8.46 0.53
CA ASP A 164 5.29 -8.80 0.62
C ASP A 164 4.54 -7.76 1.45
N GLY A 165 3.23 -7.70 1.28
CA GLY A 165 2.34 -6.81 2.02
C GLY A 165 2.02 -5.49 1.30
N PRO A 166 1.30 -4.56 1.99
CA PRO A 166 0.70 -3.38 1.36
C PRO A 166 1.70 -2.32 0.89
N VAL A 167 2.94 -2.42 1.32
CA VAL A 167 4.02 -1.48 0.96
C VAL A 167 5.13 -2.14 0.14
N ALA A 168 4.93 -3.38 -0.31
CA ALA A 168 5.83 -4.04 -1.24
C ALA A 168 5.87 -3.32 -2.58
N TRP A 169 7.07 -3.18 -3.15
CA TRP A 169 7.25 -2.57 -4.45
C TRP A 169 7.22 -3.61 -5.56
N TYR A 170 6.77 -3.18 -6.72
CA TYR A 170 6.82 -3.96 -7.93
C TYR A 170 7.94 -3.45 -8.84
N GLU A 171 8.75 -4.37 -9.34
CA GLU A 171 9.79 -4.05 -10.30
C GLU A 171 9.18 -3.90 -11.70
N ALA A 172 9.44 -2.79 -12.34
CA ALA A 172 9.01 -2.53 -13.71
C ALA A 172 10.08 -1.78 -14.48
N HIS A 173 10.28 -2.15 -15.74
CA HIS A 173 11.04 -1.39 -16.71
C HIS A 173 10.08 -0.80 -17.72
N ILE A 174 9.99 0.53 -17.75
CA ILE A 174 9.11 1.27 -18.67
C ILE A 174 9.98 2.10 -19.59
N SER A 175 9.75 1.98 -20.89
CA SER A 175 10.38 2.81 -21.91
C SER A 175 9.34 3.45 -22.81
N SER A 176 9.62 4.65 -23.29
CA SER A 176 8.83 5.37 -24.29
C SER A 176 9.76 5.89 -25.37
N ASP A 177 9.28 5.90 -26.60
CA ASP A 177 10.00 6.48 -27.77
C ASP A 177 9.66 7.97 -27.95
N GLU A 178 8.93 8.59 -27.00
CA GLU A 178 8.59 10.03 -27.01
C GLU A 178 9.66 10.87 -26.30
#